data_32932bf1b87e312f4fda1d52d525746f
#
_entry.id   32932bf1b87e312f4fda1d52d525746f
#
_cell.length_a   1.000
_cell.length_b   1.000
_cell.length_c   1.000
_cell.angle_alpha   90.00
_cell.angle_beta   90.00
_cell.angle_gamma   90.00
#
_symmetry.space_group_name_H-M   'P 1'
#
loop_
_entity.id
_entity.type
_entity.pdbx_description
1 polymer ?
#
loop_
_entity_poly.entity_id
_entity_poly.type
_entity_poly.pdbx_seq_one_letter_code
_entity_poly.pdbx_strand_id
1 'polypeptide(L)'
;WPVAYVEPRAYAARVVQAMWDAAGGRLQGRVREGTTPAAARLWVSADSLPMGDIVADINKFSNNVMAQQLFLTFSSQEQGRGTFEGSRQSLQRWWRERFGEQAAPVLDNGSGLSREERSSAAALTALLRRAASGPLSGPFTQSLGIAGVDGTVARMRERNAASQALGNAWLKTGSLRDVAAVAGYVNGRSGQRYSLVALINHDNAGAARAALDQLVDWVVLDP
;
A
#
# COMPACT_ATOMS: atom_id res chain seq x y z
N TRP A 1 -15.83 -12.70 13.00
CA TRP A 1 -15.73 -12.86 11.54
C TRP A 1 -15.90 -11.51 10.90
N PRO A 2 -14.95 -11.02 10.08
CA PRO A 2 -15.20 -9.85 9.27
C PRO A 2 -16.25 -10.20 8.22
N VAL A 3 -17.33 -9.43 8.19
CA VAL A 3 -18.40 -9.58 7.22
C VAL A 3 -18.50 -8.34 6.34
N ALA A 4 -18.64 -8.51 5.04
CA ALA A 4 -18.88 -7.42 4.13
C ALA A 4 -20.39 -7.30 3.86
N TYR A 5 -20.88 -6.08 3.80
CA TYR A 5 -22.27 -5.83 3.41
C TYR A 5 -22.45 -6.07 1.91
N VAL A 6 -23.47 -6.86 1.55
CA VAL A 6 -23.68 -7.35 0.17
C VAL A 6 -24.05 -6.21 -0.81
N GLU A 7 -24.65 -5.13 -0.33
CA GLU A 7 -25.13 -4.00 -1.15
C GLU A 7 -24.25 -2.75 -0.97
N PRO A 8 -23.14 -2.60 -1.70
CA PRO A 8 -22.19 -1.49 -1.49
C PRO A 8 -22.84 -0.11 -1.62
N ARG A 9 -23.82 0.05 -2.52
CA ARG A 9 -24.52 1.33 -2.71
C ARG A 9 -25.36 1.75 -1.52
N ALA A 10 -25.93 0.79 -0.78
CA ALA A 10 -26.72 1.08 0.41
C ALA A 10 -25.87 1.22 1.68
N TYR A 11 -24.57 0.91 1.62
CA TYR A 11 -23.67 0.91 2.79
C TYR A 11 -23.60 2.29 3.45
N ALA A 12 -23.33 3.34 2.66
CA ALA A 12 -23.21 4.71 3.19
C ALA A 12 -24.50 5.17 3.89
N ALA A 13 -25.67 4.89 3.28
CA ALA A 13 -26.96 5.23 3.87
C ALA A 13 -27.18 4.54 5.22
N ARG A 14 -26.83 3.26 5.33
CA ARG A 14 -26.95 2.47 6.58
C ARG A 14 -25.98 2.95 7.65
N VAL A 15 -24.73 3.25 7.28
CA VAL A 15 -23.74 3.77 8.23
C VAL A 15 -24.20 5.13 8.78
N VAL A 16 -24.61 6.06 7.93
CA VAL A 16 -25.12 7.37 8.37
C VAL A 16 -26.31 7.20 9.32
N GLN A 17 -27.28 6.35 8.98
CA GLN A 17 -28.43 6.08 9.84
C GLN A 17 -27.99 5.53 11.20
N ALA A 18 -27.15 4.48 11.20
CA ALA A 18 -26.71 3.84 12.43
C ALA A 18 -25.90 4.78 13.33
N MET A 19 -25.00 5.57 12.76
CA MET A 19 -24.21 6.56 13.51
C MET A 19 -25.09 7.68 14.07
N TRP A 20 -26.10 8.11 13.32
CA TRP A 20 -27.04 9.13 13.77
C TRP A 20 -27.89 8.64 14.95
N ASP A 21 -28.42 7.42 14.85
CA ASP A 21 -29.18 6.77 15.92
C ASP A 21 -28.29 6.55 17.18
N ALA A 22 -27.04 6.11 16.99
CA ALA A 22 -26.07 5.91 18.08
C ALA A 22 -25.72 7.25 18.80
N ALA A 23 -25.72 8.36 18.05
CA ALA A 23 -25.54 9.70 18.61
C ALA A 23 -26.79 10.26 19.30
N GLY A 24 -27.88 9.49 19.42
CA GLY A 24 -29.16 9.91 20.01
C GLY A 24 -30.06 10.73 19.07
N GLY A 25 -29.69 10.83 17.81
CA GLY A 25 -30.50 11.51 16.79
C GLY A 25 -31.70 10.69 16.36
N ARG A 26 -32.69 11.36 15.77
CA ARG A 26 -33.84 10.71 15.12
C ARG A 26 -33.96 11.21 13.70
N LEU A 27 -33.90 10.30 12.72
CA LEU A 27 -34.07 10.62 11.32
C LEU A 27 -35.51 10.35 10.90
N GLN A 28 -36.23 11.42 10.51
CA GLN A 28 -37.55 11.29 9.90
C GLN A 28 -37.35 11.15 8.38
N GLY A 29 -37.58 9.96 7.85
CA GLY A 29 -37.34 9.64 6.45
C GLY A 29 -36.22 8.63 6.27
N ARG A 30 -35.50 8.71 5.16
CA ARG A 30 -34.40 7.81 4.83
C ARG A 30 -33.27 8.54 4.12
N VAL A 31 -32.06 8.09 4.36
CA VAL A 31 -30.86 8.52 3.61
C VAL A 31 -30.98 7.99 2.17
N ARG A 32 -30.69 8.82 1.19
CA ARG A 32 -30.75 8.49 -0.24
C ARG A 32 -29.62 9.17 -1.00
N GLU A 33 -29.25 8.59 -2.12
CA GLU A 33 -28.37 9.27 -3.06
C GLU A 33 -29.08 10.47 -3.69
N GLY A 34 -28.30 11.51 -4.00
CA GLY A 34 -28.80 12.72 -4.64
C GLY A 34 -27.67 13.68 -5.02
N THR A 35 -28.01 14.67 -5.81
CA THR A 35 -27.09 15.76 -6.13
C THR A 35 -27.20 16.84 -5.06
N THR A 36 -26.05 17.32 -4.57
CA THR A 36 -25.99 18.42 -3.60
C THR A 36 -26.61 19.67 -4.23
N PRO A 37 -27.65 20.29 -3.62
CA PRO A 37 -28.23 21.51 -4.14
C PRO A 37 -27.20 22.64 -4.22
N ALA A 38 -27.26 23.48 -5.25
CA ALA A 38 -26.36 24.63 -5.41
C ALA A 38 -26.42 25.61 -4.23
N ALA A 39 -27.56 25.72 -3.55
CA ALA A 39 -27.77 26.56 -2.38
C ALA A 39 -27.34 25.92 -1.05
N ALA A 40 -26.86 24.65 -1.06
CA ALA A 40 -26.39 23.98 0.14
C ALA A 40 -25.16 24.71 0.70
N ARG A 41 -25.14 24.91 2.01
CA ARG A 41 -24.02 25.52 2.72
C ARG A 41 -23.19 24.40 3.39
N LEU A 42 -21.86 24.55 3.35
CA LEU A 42 -20.99 23.68 4.14
C LEU A 42 -21.34 23.85 5.62
N TRP A 43 -21.65 22.74 6.26
CA TRP A 43 -21.97 22.71 7.68
C TRP A 43 -20.79 22.23 8.53
N VAL A 44 -20.14 21.16 8.08
CA VAL A 44 -18.99 20.58 8.77
C VAL A 44 -18.06 19.97 7.74
N SER A 45 -16.77 20.05 8.00
CA SER A 45 -15.71 19.33 7.29
C SER A 45 -14.93 18.50 8.28
N ALA A 46 -14.63 17.27 7.90
CA ALA A 46 -13.74 16.39 8.66
C ALA A 46 -12.57 16.01 7.76
N ASP A 47 -11.36 16.31 8.20
CA ASP A 47 -10.15 15.97 7.47
C ASP A 47 -9.78 14.49 7.71
N SER A 48 -9.20 13.87 6.70
CA SER A 48 -8.58 12.55 6.84
C SER A 48 -7.27 12.64 7.64
N LEU A 49 -6.70 11.47 8.00
CA LEU A 49 -5.34 11.42 8.50
C LEU A 49 -4.35 12.01 7.49
N PRO A 50 -3.19 12.50 7.94
CA PRO A 50 -2.12 12.92 7.04
C PRO A 50 -1.75 11.82 6.05
N MET A 51 -1.36 12.19 4.83
CA MET A 51 -1.04 11.23 3.77
C MET A 51 0.04 10.23 4.18
N GLY A 52 1.02 10.64 4.99
CA GLY A 52 2.06 9.73 5.50
C GLY A 52 1.49 8.58 6.33
N ASP A 53 0.51 8.87 7.19
CA ASP A 53 -0.15 7.87 8.03
C ASP A 53 -1.01 6.92 7.19
N ILE A 54 -1.73 7.46 6.19
CA ILE A 54 -2.50 6.66 5.23
C ILE A 54 -1.58 5.69 4.47
N VAL A 55 -0.42 6.17 4.00
CA VAL A 55 0.57 5.33 3.31
C VAL A 55 1.17 4.28 4.26
N ALA A 56 1.39 4.63 5.53
CA ALA A 56 1.84 3.68 6.53
C ALA A 56 0.82 2.55 6.76
N ASP A 57 -0.45 2.87 6.88
CA ASP A 57 -1.52 1.88 7.00
C ASP A 57 -1.63 0.99 5.76
N ILE A 58 -1.53 1.58 4.55
CA ILE A 58 -1.50 0.82 3.30
C ILE A 58 -0.34 -0.18 3.30
N ASN A 59 0.87 0.26 3.63
CA ASN A 59 2.07 -0.56 3.52
C ASN A 59 2.15 -1.62 4.64
N LYS A 60 1.91 -1.23 5.89
CA LYS A 60 2.02 -2.13 7.06
C LYS A 60 0.94 -3.20 7.08
N PHE A 61 -0.29 -2.84 6.76
CA PHE A 61 -1.42 -3.76 6.82
C PHE A 61 -1.83 -4.32 5.46
N SER A 62 -1.12 -3.94 4.38
CA SER A 62 -1.48 -4.34 3.00
C SER A 62 -2.95 -4.01 2.68
N ASN A 63 -3.40 -2.79 3.01
CA ASN A 63 -4.78 -2.39 2.79
C ASN A 63 -5.04 -2.08 1.31
N ASN A 64 -5.55 -3.07 0.60
CA ASN A 64 -5.77 -3.00 -0.84
C ASN A 64 -6.84 -1.96 -1.22
N VAL A 65 -7.86 -1.77 -0.39
CA VAL A 65 -8.92 -0.78 -0.64
C VAL A 65 -8.35 0.63 -0.54
N MET A 66 -7.60 0.93 0.52
CA MET A 66 -6.94 2.24 0.68
C MET A 66 -5.93 2.49 -0.44
N ALA A 67 -5.15 1.47 -0.84
CA ALA A 67 -4.22 1.58 -1.96
C ALA A 67 -4.94 1.94 -3.27
N GLN A 68 -6.08 1.30 -3.55
CA GLN A 68 -6.90 1.61 -4.72
C GLN A 68 -7.49 3.03 -4.65
N GLN A 69 -7.95 3.47 -3.49
CA GLN A 69 -8.44 4.84 -3.31
C GLN A 69 -7.32 5.86 -3.52
N LEU A 70 -6.13 5.61 -2.97
CA LEU A 70 -4.96 6.44 -3.20
C LEU A 70 -4.59 6.49 -4.69
N PHE A 71 -4.65 5.36 -5.39
CA PHE A 71 -4.42 5.30 -6.85
C PHE A 71 -5.39 6.21 -7.60
N LEU A 72 -6.68 6.20 -7.26
CA LEU A 72 -7.68 7.05 -7.92
C LEU A 72 -7.50 8.54 -7.63
N THR A 73 -6.84 8.92 -6.53
CA THR A 73 -6.57 10.33 -6.23
C THR A 73 -5.63 10.98 -7.21
N PHE A 74 -4.73 10.24 -7.89
CA PHE A 74 -3.83 10.80 -8.89
C PHE A 74 -4.60 11.47 -10.02
N SER A 75 -5.51 10.74 -10.67
CA SER A 75 -6.34 11.34 -11.73
C SER A 75 -7.37 12.32 -11.20
N SER A 76 -7.88 12.13 -9.99
CA SER A 76 -8.79 13.07 -9.36
C SER A 76 -8.14 14.45 -9.18
N GLN A 77 -6.89 14.50 -8.74
CA GLN A 77 -6.15 15.75 -8.58
C GLN A 77 -5.81 16.43 -9.91
N GLU A 78 -5.43 15.66 -10.93
CA GLU A 78 -5.03 16.20 -12.23
C GLU A 78 -6.22 16.56 -13.15
N GLN A 79 -7.31 15.78 -13.07
CA GLN A 79 -8.41 15.81 -14.05
C GLN A 79 -9.78 16.12 -13.40
N GLY A 80 -9.82 16.34 -12.08
CA GLY A 80 -11.06 16.57 -11.32
C GLY A 80 -11.92 15.33 -11.14
N ARG A 81 -11.50 14.17 -11.64
CA ARG A 81 -12.22 12.90 -11.52
C ARG A 81 -11.26 11.71 -11.38
N GLY A 82 -11.49 10.87 -10.36
CA GLY A 82 -10.76 9.63 -10.16
C GLY A 82 -11.19 8.54 -11.12
N THR A 83 -10.28 8.10 -12.02
CA THR A 83 -10.48 6.99 -12.93
C THR A 83 -9.24 6.11 -12.97
N PHE A 84 -9.41 4.80 -13.17
CA PHE A 84 -8.26 3.89 -13.29
C PHE A 84 -7.38 4.24 -14.47
N GLU A 85 -7.97 4.54 -15.63
CA GLU A 85 -7.24 4.92 -16.83
C GLU A 85 -6.44 6.21 -16.63
N GLY A 86 -7.05 7.26 -16.10
CA GLY A 86 -6.37 8.52 -15.81
C GLY A 86 -5.21 8.33 -14.83
N SER A 87 -5.39 7.51 -13.78
CA SER A 87 -4.34 7.23 -12.79
C SER A 87 -3.18 6.43 -13.39
N ARG A 88 -3.46 5.45 -14.26
CA ARG A 88 -2.41 4.76 -15.02
C ARG A 88 -1.57 5.72 -15.86
N GLN A 89 -2.23 6.60 -16.60
CA GLN A 89 -1.56 7.61 -17.44
C GLN A 89 -0.73 8.59 -16.59
N SER A 90 -1.26 9.07 -15.47
CA SER A 90 -0.55 9.94 -14.53
C SER A 90 0.73 9.29 -14.01
N LEU A 91 0.65 8.03 -13.55
CA LEU A 91 1.79 7.31 -13.02
C LEU A 91 2.80 6.91 -14.10
N GLN A 92 2.36 6.61 -15.32
CA GLN A 92 3.26 6.38 -16.45
C GLN A 92 4.04 7.65 -16.85
N ARG A 93 3.39 8.82 -16.86
CA ARG A 93 4.08 10.10 -17.04
C ARG A 93 5.09 10.35 -15.94
N TRP A 94 4.65 10.22 -14.70
CA TRP A 94 5.50 10.38 -13.53
C TRP A 94 6.73 9.47 -13.58
N TRP A 95 6.56 8.22 -14.02
CA TRP A 95 7.66 7.27 -14.17
C TRP A 95 8.66 7.72 -15.24
N ARG A 96 8.17 8.04 -16.45
CA ARG A 96 9.04 8.50 -17.57
C ARG A 96 9.86 9.74 -17.21
N GLU A 97 9.25 10.70 -16.53
CA GLU A 97 9.94 11.92 -16.10
C GLU A 97 11.06 11.65 -15.10
N ARG A 98 11.00 10.58 -14.32
CA ARG A 98 11.92 10.29 -13.22
C ARG A 98 12.91 9.17 -13.48
N PHE A 99 12.56 8.25 -14.34
CA PHE A 99 13.36 7.06 -14.68
C PHE A 99 13.67 6.93 -16.18
N GLY A 100 13.19 7.87 -17.01
CA GLY A 100 13.41 7.87 -18.45
C GLY A 100 12.78 6.65 -19.14
N GLU A 101 13.53 6.07 -20.07
CA GLU A 101 13.10 4.91 -20.86
C GLU A 101 13.16 3.58 -20.09
N GLN A 102 13.55 3.58 -18.83
CA GLN A 102 13.49 2.36 -18.00
C GLN A 102 12.06 1.83 -17.97
N ALA A 103 11.89 0.52 -18.20
CA ALA A 103 10.59 -0.11 -18.27
C ALA A 103 9.71 0.22 -17.04
N ALA A 104 8.64 0.95 -17.27
CA ALA A 104 7.67 1.28 -16.24
C ALA A 104 6.91 0.02 -15.79
N PRO A 105 6.53 -0.09 -14.52
CA PRO A 105 5.57 -1.08 -14.10
C PRO A 105 4.25 -0.93 -14.88
N VAL A 106 3.66 -2.05 -15.26
CA VAL A 106 2.28 -2.09 -15.76
C VAL A 106 1.36 -2.11 -14.55
N LEU A 107 0.53 -1.08 -14.44
CA LEU A 107 -0.44 -0.94 -13.36
C LEU A 107 -1.85 -1.14 -13.90
N ASP A 108 -2.71 -1.74 -13.11
CA ASP A 108 -4.11 -1.92 -13.41
C ASP A 108 -4.99 -1.01 -12.55
N ASN A 109 -5.24 -1.39 -11.32
CA ASN A 109 -6.21 -0.71 -10.46
C ASN A 109 -5.61 -0.21 -9.12
N GLY A 110 -4.33 -0.38 -8.91
CA GLY A 110 -3.61 0.08 -7.73
C GLY A 110 -3.88 -0.70 -6.44
N SER A 111 -4.72 -1.74 -6.46
CA SER A 111 -5.01 -2.55 -5.27
C SER A 111 -3.88 -3.52 -4.90
N GLY A 112 -3.01 -3.86 -5.86
CA GLY A 112 -1.99 -4.90 -5.71
C GLY A 112 -2.53 -6.33 -5.83
N LEU A 113 -3.79 -6.52 -6.23
CA LEU A 113 -4.43 -7.84 -6.36
C LEU A 113 -4.69 -8.23 -7.82
N SER A 114 -4.40 -7.35 -8.77
CA SER A 114 -4.64 -7.62 -10.20
C SER A 114 -3.62 -8.60 -10.76
N ARG A 115 -4.08 -9.48 -11.63
CA ARG A 115 -3.26 -10.41 -12.42
C ARG A 115 -2.66 -9.76 -13.68
N GLU A 116 -3.10 -8.56 -14.01
CA GLU A 116 -2.62 -7.79 -15.18
C GLU A 116 -1.40 -6.92 -14.85
N GLU A 117 -1.13 -6.69 -13.57
CA GLU A 117 0.02 -5.90 -13.14
C GLU A 117 1.34 -6.62 -13.40
N ARG A 118 2.34 -5.86 -13.85
CA ARG A 118 3.69 -6.35 -14.13
C ARG A 118 4.72 -5.38 -13.57
N SER A 119 5.74 -5.93 -12.93
CA SER A 119 6.91 -5.16 -12.49
C SER A 119 8.15 -6.04 -12.54
N SER A 120 9.30 -5.41 -12.57
CA SER A 120 10.59 -6.11 -12.43
C SER A 120 11.27 -5.74 -11.12
N ALA A 121 12.16 -6.61 -10.63
CA ALA A 121 12.98 -6.31 -9.48
C ALA A 121 13.83 -5.04 -9.72
N ALA A 122 14.31 -4.83 -10.94
CA ALA A 122 15.07 -3.64 -11.31
C ALA A 122 14.24 -2.37 -11.19
N ALA A 123 12.97 -2.37 -11.69
CA ALA A 123 12.07 -1.22 -11.58
C ALA A 123 11.77 -0.86 -10.12
N LEU A 124 11.44 -1.86 -9.30
CA LEU A 124 11.17 -1.63 -7.87
C LEU A 124 12.43 -1.18 -7.11
N THR A 125 13.61 -1.70 -7.46
CA THR A 125 14.88 -1.24 -6.88
C THR A 125 15.16 0.21 -7.23
N ALA A 126 14.94 0.61 -8.49
CA ALA A 126 15.09 2.00 -8.91
C ALA A 126 14.15 2.93 -8.13
N LEU A 127 12.88 2.52 -7.95
CA LEU A 127 11.91 3.24 -7.14
C LEU A 127 12.37 3.40 -5.68
N LEU A 128 12.80 2.32 -5.04
CA LEU A 128 13.29 2.34 -3.66
C LEU A 128 14.52 3.25 -3.51
N ARG A 129 15.50 3.15 -4.42
CA ARG A 129 16.70 4.02 -4.40
C ARG A 129 16.33 5.48 -4.53
N ARG A 130 15.41 5.82 -5.44
CA ARG A 130 14.93 7.19 -5.57
C ARG A 130 14.20 7.68 -4.32
N ALA A 131 13.35 6.85 -3.74
CA ALA A 131 12.65 7.17 -2.51
C ALA A 131 13.64 7.40 -1.35
N ALA A 132 14.70 6.60 -1.26
CA ALA A 132 15.75 6.73 -0.22
C ALA A 132 16.54 8.04 -0.31
N SER A 133 16.70 8.62 -1.52
CA SER A 133 17.43 9.87 -1.74
C SER A 133 16.55 11.12 -1.74
N GLY A 134 15.23 10.96 -1.66
CA GLY A 134 14.28 12.07 -1.71
C GLY A 134 13.96 12.68 -0.35
N PRO A 135 13.29 13.85 -0.33
CA PRO A 135 12.93 14.55 0.91
C PRO A 135 11.93 13.76 1.77
N LEU A 136 11.19 12.80 1.19
CA LEU A 136 10.25 11.94 1.88
C LEU A 136 10.85 10.58 2.29
N SER A 137 12.18 10.44 2.25
CA SER A 137 12.90 9.19 2.58
C SER A 137 12.52 8.65 3.97
N GLY A 138 12.50 9.52 4.98
CA GLY A 138 12.13 9.16 6.36
C GLY A 138 10.68 8.64 6.44
N PRO A 139 9.68 9.45 6.10
CA PRO A 139 8.29 9.03 6.11
C PRO A 139 8.01 7.77 5.27
N PHE A 140 8.59 7.66 4.08
CA PHE A 140 8.42 6.48 3.24
C PHE A 140 9.01 5.22 3.89
N THR A 141 10.22 5.30 4.44
CA THR A 141 10.82 4.16 5.14
C THR A 141 9.97 3.74 6.35
N GLN A 142 9.51 4.70 7.15
CA GLN A 142 8.69 4.43 8.34
C GLN A 142 7.31 3.86 7.98
N SER A 143 6.83 4.07 6.77
CA SER A 143 5.59 3.47 6.29
C SER A 143 5.70 1.97 6.05
N LEU A 144 6.89 1.43 5.83
CA LEU A 144 7.12 -0.01 5.62
C LEU A 144 7.05 -0.76 6.96
N GLY A 145 6.71 -2.04 6.90
CA GLY A 145 6.70 -2.90 8.09
C GLY A 145 8.12 -3.18 8.58
N ILE A 146 8.35 -3.11 9.88
CA ILE A 146 9.62 -3.44 10.50
C ILE A 146 9.67 -4.93 10.80
N ALA A 147 10.67 -5.62 10.27
CA ALA A 147 10.83 -7.07 10.43
C ALA A 147 10.75 -7.50 11.89
N GLY A 148 9.84 -8.41 12.20
CA GLY A 148 9.59 -8.94 13.56
C GLY A 148 8.98 -7.96 14.56
N VAL A 149 8.60 -6.74 14.13
CA VAL A 149 8.05 -5.70 15.02
C VAL A 149 6.61 -5.37 14.66
N ASP A 150 6.35 -4.96 13.42
CA ASP A 150 5.02 -4.51 13.03
C ASP A 150 4.62 -4.92 11.60
N GLY A 151 3.39 -4.58 11.22
CA GLY A 151 2.85 -4.87 9.90
C GLY A 151 2.81 -6.37 9.58
N THR A 152 2.74 -6.69 8.29
CA THR A 152 2.72 -8.09 7.82
C THR A 152 4.02 -8.85 8.08
N VAL A 153 5.13 -8.15 8.31
CA VAL A 153 6.44 -8.74 8.57
C VAL A 153 6.73 -8.98 10.06
N ALA A 154 5.83 -8.61 10.96
CA ALA A 154 5.90 -8.97 12.38
C ALA A 154 6.04 -10.50 12.57
N ARG A 155 5.36 -11.29 11.72
CA ARG A 155 5.41 -12.75 11.73
C ARG A 155 6.79 -13.36 11.42
N MET A 156 7.77 -12.58 10.97
CA MET A 156 9.14 -13.07 10.81
C MET A 156 9.72 -13.55 12.14
N ARG A 157 9.40 -12.88 13.26
CA ARG A 157 9.81 -13.30 14.60
C ARG A 157 9.24 -14.67 15.00
N GLU A 158 7.99 -14.94 14.62
CA GLU A 158 7.34 -16.23 14.91
C GLU A 158 8.01 -17.37 14.12
N ARG A 159 8.45 -17.09 12.88
CA ARG A 159 9.10 -18.07 12.02
C ARG A 159 10.56 -18.32 12.39
N ASN A 160 11.28 -17.28 12.81
CA ASN A 160 12.67 -17.37 13.24
C ASN A 160 12.99 -16.26 14.25
N ALA A 161 12.91 -16.58 15.53
CA ALA A 161 13.24 -15.64 16.61
C ALA A 161 14.73 -15.24 16.65
N ALA A 162 15.61 -15.99 16.00
CA ALA A 162 17.06 -15.72 15.91
C ALA A 162 17.44 -14.96 14.63
N SER A 163 16.47 -14.57 13.78
CA SER A 163 16.73 -13.85 12.54
C SER A 163 17.46 -12.53 12.80
N GLN A 164 18.49 -12.26 12.03
CA GLN A 164 19.29 -11.05 12.10
C GLN A 164 18.53 -9.84 11.50
N ALA A 165 17.49 -10.08 10.71
CA ALA A 165 16.66 -9.07 10.10
C ALA A 165 15.73 -8.37 11.10
N LEU A 166 15.46 -9.00 12.27
CA LEU A 166 14.52 -8.44 13.25
C LEU A 166 14.97 -7.05 13.73
N GLY A 167 14.15 -6.04 13.46
CA GLY A 167 14.45 -4.63 13.75
C GLY A 167 15.42 -3.96 12.76
N ASN A 168 16.03 -4.70 11.82
CA ASN A 168 17.04 -4.19 10.88
C ASN A 168 16.54 -4.09 9.43
N ALA A 169 15.28 -4.43 9.16
CA ALA A 169 14.73 -4.39 7.82
C ALA A 169 13.33 -3.74 7.82
N TRP A 170 13.09 -2.87 6.85
CA TRP A 170 11.82 -2.19 6.58
C TRP A 170 11.27 -2.70 5.27
N LEU A 171 10.23 -3.50 5.32
CA LEU A 171 9.81 -4.33 4.19
C LEU A 171 8.31 -4.20 3.89
N LYS A 172 7.98 -4.33 2.61
CA LYS A 172 6.64 -4.63 2.10
C LYS A 172 6.64 -6.02 1.49
N THR A 173 5.69 -6.85 1.90
CA THR A 173 5.49 -8.18 1.32
C THR A 173 4.39 -8.17 0.26
N GLY A 174 4.49 -9.08 -0.70
CA GLY A 174 3.45 -9.42 -1.66
C GLY A 174 3.16 -10.92 -1.63
N SER A 175 1.88 -11.28 -1.72
CA SER A 175 1.48 -12.68 -1.77
C SER A 175 0.20 -12.83 -2.59
N LEU A 176 0.26 -13.66 -3.61
CA LEU A 176 -0.88 -14.23 -4.31
C LEU A 176 -0.71 -15.76 -4.30
N ARG A 177 -1.65 -16.50 -4.89
CA ARG A 177 -1.60 -17.96 -4.92
C ARG A 177 -0.25 -18.51 -5.44
N ASP A 178 0.30 -17.87 -6.48
CA ASP A 178 1.49 -18.26 -7.23
C ASP A 178 2.59 -17.18 -7.19
N VAL A 179 2.50 -16.23 -6.25
CA VAL A 179 3.46 -15.14 -6.09
C VAL A 179 3.88 -15.00 -4.63
N ALA A 180 5.18 -14.91 -4.40
CA ALA A 180 5.75 -14.46 -3.14
C ALA A 180 6.78 -13.37 -3.44
N ALA A 181 6.70 -12.27 -2.70
CA ALA A 181 7.57 -11.13 -2.94
C ALA A 181 7.92 -10.41 -1.63
N VAL A 182 9.08 -9.78 -1.64
CA VAL A 182 9.52 -8.84 -0.62
C VAL A 182 10.28 -7.68 -1.28
N ALA A 183 10.03 -6.47 -0.81
CA ALA A 183 10.75 -5.28 -1.26
C ALA A 183 10.90 -4.30 -0.10
N GLY A 184 12.03 -3.58 -0.05
CA GLY A 184 12.26 -2.57 0.98
C GLY A 184 13.73 -2.29 1.24
N TYR A 185 14.03 -1.95 2.47
CA TYR A 185 15.37 -1.58 2.93
C TYR A 185 15.86 -2.52 4.02
N VAL A 186 17.15 -2.82 3.98
CA VAL A 186 17.83 -3.64 4.98
C VAL A 186 19.10 -2.92 5.42
N ASN A 187 19.30 -2.78 6.72
CA ASN A 187 20.56 -2.27 7.26
C ASN A 187 21.50 -3.45 7.50
N GLY A 188 22.68 -3.41 6.86
CA GLY A 188 23.75 -4.35 7.08
C GLY A 188 24.52 -4.07 8.35
N ARG A 189 25.28 -5.05 8.83
CA ARG A 189 26.15 -4.92 10.01
C ARG A 189 27.25 -3.87 9.85
N SER A 190 27.69 -3.61 8.62
CA SER A 190 28.64 -2.54 8.31
C SER A 190 28.08 -1.14 8.49
N GLY A 191 26.78 -0.99 8.73
CA GLY A 191 26.07 0.29 8.70
C GLY A 191 25.61 0.69 7.30
N GLN A 192 25.92 -0.09 6.27
CA GLN A 192 25.41 0.10 4.92
C GLN A 192 23.91 -0.17 4.87
N ARG A 193 23.19 0.61 4.06
CA ARG A 193 21.77 0.39 3.80
C ARG A 193 21.56 -0.11 2.38
N TYR A 194 20.89 -1.24 2.28
CA TYR A 194 20.61 -1.92 1.01
C TYR A 194 19.14 -1.74 0.60
N SER A 195 18.89 -1.60 -0.69
CA SER A 195 17.57 -1.79 -1.28
C SER A 195 17.45 -3.24 -1.73
N LEU A 196 16.49 -3.96 -1.17
CA LEU A 196 16.23 -5.36 -1.48
C LEU A 196 14.92 -5.50 -2.23
N VAL A 197 14.92 -6.26 -3.32
CA VAL A 197 13.72 -6.71 -4.03
C VAL A 197 13.89 -8.16 -4.45
N ALA A 198 12.94 -9.00 -4.06
CA ALA A 198 12.85 -10.38 -4.53
C ALA A 198 11.42 -10.70 -4.94
N LEU A 199 11.26 -11.26 -6.14
CA LEU A 199 9.98 -11.62 -6.75
C LEU A 199 10.05 -13.08 -7.19
N ILE A 200 9.10 -13.89 -6.74
CA ILE A 200 8.98 -15.30 -7.09
C ILE A 200 7.61 -15.53 -7.70
N ASN A 201 7.58 -16.02 -8.93
CA ASN A 201 6.37 -16.44 -9.63
C ASN A 201 6.49 -17.96 -9.90
N HIS A 202 5.73 -18.74 -9.16
CA HIS A 202 5.74 -20.21 -9.26
C HIS A 202 4.51 -20.77 -8.54
N ASP A 203 3.95 -21.88 -9.01
CA ASP A 203 2.78 -22.51 -8.38
C ASP A 203 2.99 -22.79 -6.89
N ASN A 204 4.24 -23.06 -6.48
CA ASN A 204 4.63 -23.28 -5.09
C ASN A 204 5.32 -22.07 -4.44
N ALA A 205 5.03 -20.85 -4.88
CA ALA A 205 5.66 -19.64 -4.34
C ALA A 205 5.46 -19.47 -2.82
N GLY A 206 4.35 -19.98 -2.28
CA GLY A 206 4.10 -19.96 -0.84
C GLY A 206 5.17 -20.65 0.00
N ALA A 207 5.79 -21.72 -0.52
CA ALA A 207 6.88 -22.44 0.16
C ALA A 207 8.21 -21.66 0.16
N ALA A 208 8.37 -20.70 -0.72
CA ALA A 208 9.59 -19.89 -0.81
C ALA A 208 9.70 -18.80 0.27
N ARG A 209 8.71 -18.64 1.13
CA ARG A 209 8.71 -17.60 2.18
C ARG A 209 9.92 -17.71 3.11
N ALA A 210 10.29 -18.92 3.50
CA ALA A 210 11.49 -19.15 4.33
C ALA A 210 12.78 -18.72 3.61
N ALA A 211 12.88 -18.97 2.31
CA ALA A 211 14.02 -18.53 1.50
C ALA A 211 14.09 -17.01 1.38
N LEU A 212 12.94 -16.32 1.27
CA LEU A 212 12.89 -14.86 1.29
C LEU A 212 13.35 -14.31 2.64
N ASP A 213 12.93 -14.90 3.76
CA ASP A 213 13.39 -14.50 5.09
C ASP A 213 14.91 -14.70 5.24
N GLN A 214 15.46 -15.83 4.76
CA GLN A 214 16.90 -16.10 4.75
C GLN A 214 17.67 -15.12 3.85
N LEU A 215 17.11 -14.71 2.72
CA LEU A 215 17.71 -13.68 1.87
C LEU A 215 17.83 -12.35 2.60
N VAL A 216 16.80 -11.96 3.37
CA VAL A 216 16.86 -10.72 4.19
C VAL A 216 17.95 -10.85 5.26
N ASP A 217 18.03 -11.99 5.96
CA ASP A 217 19.08 -12.27 6.94
C ASP A 217 20.49 -12.20 6.32
N TRP A 218 20.66 -12.78 5.13
CA TRP A 218 21.92 -12.75 4.41
C TRP A 218 22.38 -11.32 4.08
N VAL A 219 21.45 -10.44 3.66
CA VAL A 219 21.78 -9.03 3.40
C VAL A 219 22.16 -8.29 4.67
N VAL A 220 21.57 -8.62 5.84
CA VAL A 220 21.97 -8.05 7.13
C VAL A 220 23.40 -8.43 7.49
N LEU A 221 23.83 -9.63 7.14
CA LEU A 221 25.21 -10.10 7.41
C LEU A 221 26.27 -9.35 6.59
N ASP A 222 25.85 -8.63 5.55
CA ASP A 222 26.68 -7.72 4.76
C ASP A 222 27.83 -8.47 4.04
N PRO A 223 27.50 -9.48 3.23
CA PRO A 223 28.45 -10.38 2.57
C PRO A 223 29.28 -9.69 1.50
#